data_8b8712e863c8f0bbd72b62b403cdb690
#
_entry.id   8b8712e863c8f0bbd72b62b403cdb690
#
_cell.length_a   1.000
_cell.length_b   1.000
_cell.length_c   1.000
_cell.angle_alpha   90.00
_cell.angle_beta   90.00
_cell.angle_gamma   90.00
#
_symmetry.space_group_name_H-M   'P 1'
#
loop_
_entity.id
_entity.type
_entity.pdbx_description
1 polymer ?
#
loop_
_entity_poly.entity_id
_entity_poly.type
_entity_poly.pdbx_seq_one_letter_code
_entity_poly.pdbx_strand_id
1 'polypeptide(L)'
;MFRDRMRVAGPMNDMAKGLSDDDLQRFADIIAKLPAPQPAAGAVEQARIERARTLAAQNHCDVCHGADYAGRENVPHIADQREDYLANTLRAYKSNSRHGYDATMAEALAPVSDEDIADLAYYLARVRR
;
A
#
# COMPACT_ATOMS: atom_id res chain seq x y z
N MET A 1 -9.28 -2.94 12.83
CA MET A 1 -8.97 -1.65 12.17
C MET A 1 -10.22 -0.88 11.77
N PHE A 2 -11.06 -1.34 10.80
CA PHE A 2 -12.29 -0.60 10.42
C PHE A 2 -13.33 -0.61 11.53
N ARG A 3 -13.57 -1.76 12.17
CA ARG A 3 -14.52 -1.89 13.30
C ARG A 3 -14.18 -0.91 14.43
N ASP A 4 -12.92 -0.82 14.80
CA ASP A 4 -12.42 -0.03 15.93
C ASP A 4 -12.05 1.41 15.52
N ARG A 5 -12.43 1.82 14.30
CA ARG A 5 -12.15 3.15 13.72
C ARG A 5 -10.68 3.57 13.68
N MET A 6 -9.75 2.64 13.81
CA MET A 6 -8.32 2.91 13.57
C MET A 6 -8.04 3.27 12.12
N ARG A 7 -8.89 2.80 11.20
CA ARG A 7 -8.93 3.20 9.79
C ARG A 7 -10.33 3.74 9.48
N VAL A 8 -10.38 4.97 8.98
CA VAL A 8 -11.64 5.64 8.67
C VAL A 8 -11.97 5.47 7.18
N ALA A 9 -13.07 4.80 6.92
CA ALA A 9 -13.73 4.70 5.62
C ALA A 9 -15.19 4.40 5.89
N GLY A 10 -16.06 5.42 5.82
CA GLY A 10 -17.46 5.37 6.27
C GLY A 10 -18.17 4.04 5.98
N PRO A 11 -18.31 3.63 4.71
CA PRO A 11 -18.99 2.37 4.39
C PRO A 11 -18.36 1.14 5.05
N MET A 12 -17.02 1.07 5.11
CA MET A 12 -16.33 -0.06 5.72
C MET A 12 -16.43 -0.07 7.24
N ASN A 13 -16.46 1.10 7.88
CA ASN A 13 -16.66 1.18 9.32
C ASN A 13 -18.07 0.71 9.70
N ASP A 14 -19.09 1.09 8.92
CA ASP A 14 -20.47 0.67 9.16
C ASP A 14 -20.65 -0.83 8.93
N MET A 15 -20.10 -1.37 7.85
CA MET A 15 -20.14 -2.82 7.56
C MET A 15 -19.41 -3.65 8.61
N ALA A 16 -18.25 -3.19 9.07
CA ALA A 16 -17.43 -3.94 10.02
C ALA A 16 -17.95 -3.89 11.46
N LYS A 17 -18.81 -2.92 11.80
CA LYS A 17 -19.29 -2.68 13.16
C LYS A 17 -19.99 -3.88 13.80
N GLY A 18 -20.72 -4.66 12.99
CA GLY A 18 -21.49 -5.81 13.44
C GLY A 18 -20.76 -7.16 13.37
N LEU A 19 -19.49 -7.17 12.92
CA LEU A 19 -18.71 -8.41 12.74
C LEU A 19 -18.02 -8.82 14.05
N SER A 20 -18.08 -10.11 14.37
CA SER A 20 -17.29 -10.71 15.43
C SER A 20 -15.82 -10.90 15.05
N ASP A 21 -14.96 -11.21 16.01
CA ASP A 21 -13.56 -11.55 15.73
C ASP A 21 -13.45 -12.81 14.85
N ASP A 22 -14.33 -13.80 15.08
CA ASP A 22 -14.40 -15.01 14.26
C ASP A 22 -14.77 -14.70 12.79
N ASP A 23 -15.72 -13.79 12.56
CA ASP A 23 -16.07 -13.37 11.21
C ASP A 23 -14.91 -12.68 10.52
N LEU A 24 -14.22 -11.77 11.23
CA LEU A 24 -13.06 -11.08 10.69
C LEU A 24 -11.91 -12.04 10.37
N GLN A 25 -11.66 -13.04 11.23
CA GLN A 25 -10.65 -14.06 10.98
C GLN A 25 -11.01 -14.91 9.75
N ARG A 26 -12.26 -15.37 9.64
CA ARG A 26 -12.72 -16.13 8.47
C ARG A 26 -12.58 -15.35 7.17
N PHE A 27 -12.93 -14.06 7.16
CA PHE A 27 -12.72 -13.20 5.99
C PHE A 27 -11.24 -13.07 5.65
N ALA A 28 -10.37 -12.87 6.64
CA ALA A 28 -8.94 -12.78 6.42
C ALA A 28 -8.39 -14.07 5.80
N ASP A 29 -8.78 -15.23 6.32
CA ASP A 29 -8.36 -16.55 5.82
C ASP A 29 -8.83 -16.83 4.38
N ILE A 30 -10.03 -16.38 4.03
CA ILE A 30 -10.56 -16.52 2.68
C ILE A 30 -9.83 -15.58 1.72
N ILE A 31 -9.70 -14.30 2.09
CA ILE A 31 -9.08 -13.29 1.24
C ILE A 31 -7.60 -13.60 1.00
N ALA A 32 -6.88 -14.09 2.02
CA ALA A 32 -5.47 -14.46 1.88
C ALA A 32 -5.22 -15.61 0.90
N LYS A 33 -6.24 -16.41 0.59
CA LYS A 33 -6.17 -17.52 -0.38
C LYS A 33 -6.58 -17.11 -1.80
N LEU A 34 -7.07 -15.90 -1.99
CA LEU A 34 -7.43 -15.41 -3.33
C LEU A 34 -6.16 -15.22 -4.17
N PRO A 35 -6.25 -15.42 -5.48
CA PRO A 35 -5.13 -15.13 -6.37
C PRO A 35 -4.76 -13.65 -6.27
N ALA A 36 -3.47 -13.35 -6.41
CA ALA A 36 -3.00 -11.97 -6.45
C ALA A 36 -3.70 -11.19 -7.58
N PRO A 37 -4.02 -9.90 -7.35
CA PRO A 37 -4.56 -9.05 -8.41
C PRO A 37 -3.59 -9.02 -9.59
N GLN A 38 -4.12 -8.81 -10.80
CA GLN A 38 -3.29 -8.62 -11.98
C GLN A 38 -2.91 -7.15 -12.11
N PRO A 39 -1.67 -6.83 -12.55
CA PRO A 39 -1.26 -5.46 -12.77
C PRO A 39 -2.15 -4.72 -13.77
N ALA A 40 -2.25 -3.41 -13.63
CA ALA A 40 -2.99 -2.58 -14.56
C ALA A 40 -2.49 -2.80 -16.00
N ALA A 41 -3.40 -3.12 -16.91
CA ALA A 41 -3.10 -3.21 -18.32
C ALA A 41 -2.90 -1.80 -18.90
N GLY A 42 -1.93 -1.63 -19.81
CA GLY A 42 -1.71 -0.37 -20.49
C GLY A 42 -0.26 -0.19 -20.95
N ALA A 43 -0.01 0.85 -21.74
CA ALA A 43 1.33 1.23 -22.13
C ALA A 43 2.14 1.63 -20.89
N VAL A 44 3.39 1.18 -20.83
CA VAL A 44 4.29 1.43 -19.72
C VAL A 44 5.30 2.50 -20.11
N GLU A 45 5.35 3.58 -19.35
CA GLU A 45 6.36 4.61 -19.48
C GLU A 45 7.67 4.15 -18.83
N GLN A 46 8.55 3.53 -19.60
CA GLN A 46 9.76 2.88 -19.11
C GLN A 46 10.66 3.84 -18.31
N ALA A 47 10.85 5.07 -18.79
CA ALA A 47 11.66 6.07 -18.09
C ALA A 47 11.10 6.40 -16.71
N ARG A 48 9.78 6.41 -16.56
CA ARG A 48 9.10 6.63 -15.28
C ARG A 48 9.31 5.45 -14.33
N ILE A 49 9.23 4.22 -14.85
CA ILE A 49 9.53 3.00 -14.08
C ILE A 49 10.95 3.01 -13.53
N GLU A 50 11.93 3.40 -14.37
CA GLU A 50 13.35 3.42 -13.97
C GLU A 50 13.64 4.47 -12.90
N ARG A 51 13.07 5.68 -13.05
CA ARG A 51 13.15 6.72 -12.00
C ARG A 51 12.55 6.22 -10.68
N ALA A 52 11.34 5.68 -10.73
CA ALA A 52 10.65 5.20 -9.53
C ALA A 52 11.34 4.02 -8.87
N ARG A 53 11.94 3.11 -9.65
CA ARG A 53 12.78 2.01 -9.12
C ARG A 53 13.98 2.56 -8.36
N THR A 54 14.65 3.56 -8.91
CA THR A 54 15.77 4.23 -8.25
C THR A 54 15.33 4.91 -6.95
N LEU A 55 14.20 5.62 -6.97
CA LEU A 55 13.61 6.24 -5.78
C LEU A 55 13.26 5.21 -4.70
N ALA A 56 12.66 4.08 -5.09
CA ALA A 56 12.32 3.02 -4.15
C ALA A 56 13.57 2.41 -3.49
N ALA A 57 14.65 2.22 -4.24
CA ALA A 57 15.93 1.74 -3.71
C ALA A 57 16.59 2.78 -2.78
N GLN A 58 16.60 4.06 -3.16
CA GLN A 58 17.17 5.14 -2.34
C GLN A 58 16.43 5.32 -1.01
N ASN A 59 15.14 5.09 -0.99
CA ASN A 59 14.30 5.17 0.22
C ASN A 59 14.14 3.81 0.93
N HIS A 60 14.90 2.78 0.52
CA HIS A 60 14.94 1.46 1.16
C HIS A 60 13.58 0.77 1.31
N CYS A 61 12.66 0.98 0.36
CA CYS A 61 11.30 0.45 0.44
C CYS A 61 11.29 -1.09 0.50
N ASP A 62 12.20 -1.75 -0.20
CA ASP A 62 12.38 -3.20 -0.28
C ASP A 62 12.84 -3.82 1.05
N VAL A 63 13.53 -3.07 1.91
CA VAL A 63 14.01 -3.58 3.22
C VAL A 63 12.85 -4.03 4.09
N CYS A 64 11.75 -3.28 4.11
CA CYS A 64 10.55 -3.63 4.87
C CYS A 64 9.55 -4.41 4.02
N HIS A 65 9.26 -3.95 2.80
CA HIS A 65 8.21 -4.53 1.96
C HIS A 65 8.63 -5.79 1.18
N GLY A 66 9.92 -6.18 1.25
CA GLY A 66 10.50 -7.29 0.48
C GLY A 66 10.94 -6.86 -0.91
N ALA A 67 11.87 -7.63 -1.51
CA ALA A 67 12.46 -7.31 -2.82
C ALA A 67 11.43 -7.33 -3.96
N ASP A 68 10.35 -8.08 -3.81
CA ASP A 68 9.22 -8.18 -4.73
C ASP A 68 8.01 -7.33 -4.28
N TYR A 69 8.15 -6.55 -3.19
CA TYR A 69 7.10 -5.76 -2.56
C TYR A 69 5.86 -6.58 -2.13
N ALA A 70 6.04 -7.87 -1.89
CA ALA A 70 5.00 -8.77 -1.43
C ALA A 70 4.59 -8.54 0.02
N GLY A 71 5.40 -7.79 0.77
CA GLY A 71 5.22 -7.63 2.21
C GLY A 71 5.69 -8.85 3.01
N ARG A 72 5.67 -8.72 4.32
CA ARG A 72 5.94 -9.82 5.26
C ARG A 72 5.34 -9.51 6.63
N GLU A 73 4.79 -10.50 7.29
CA GLU A 73 4.16 -10.35 8.61
C GLU A 73 3.12 -9.21 8.61
N ASN A 74 3.36 -8.15 9.39
CA ASN A 74 2.50 -6.96 9.46
C ASN A 74 2.85 -5.88 8.43
N VAL A 75 3.94 -6.04 7.67
CA VAL A 75 4.30 -5.12 6.58
C VAL A 75 3.46 -5.46 5.34
N PRO A 76 2.67 -4.51 4.83
CA PRO A 76 1.70 -4.82 3.79
C PRO A 76 2.35 -5.12 2.44
N HIS A 77 1.70 -5.97 1.68
CA HIS A 77 1.89 -6.13 0.25
C HIS A 77 1.51 -4.84 -0.49
N ILE A 78 2.41 -4.34 -1.34
CA ILE A 78 2.21 -3.10 -2.10
C ILE A 78 2.42 -3.26 -3.62
N ALA A 79 3.00 -4.38 -4.09
CA ALA A 79 3.05 -4.70 -5.51
C ALA A 79 1.65 -4.93 -6.08
N ASP A 80 1.43 -4.63 -7.35
CA ASP A 80 0.14 -4.81 -8.05
C ASP A 80 -1.06 -4.12 -7.38
N GLN A 81 -0.83 -3.20 -6.45
CA GLN A 81 -1.89 -2.44 -5.82
C GLN A 81 -2.36 -1.31 -6.76
N ARG A 82 -3.59 -0.89 -6.62
CA ARG A 82 -4.15 0.22 -7.41
C ARG A 82 -3.31 1.49 -7.26
N GLU A 83 -2.96 2.11 -8.38
CA GLU A 83 -2.10 3.30 -8.44
C GLU A 83 -2.69 4.48 -7.63
N ASP A 84 -3.99 4.75 -7.78
CA ASP A 84 -4.67 5.81 -7.05
C ASP A 84 -4.68 5.57 -5.53
N TYR A 85 -4.87 4.31 -5.12
CA TYR A 85 -4.81 3.94 -3.70
C TYR A 85 -3.40 4.12 -3.13
N LEU A 86 -2.37 3.69 -3.87
CA LEU A 86 -0.97 3.88 -3.48
C LEU A 86 -0.64 5.37 -3.34
N ALA A 87 -0.94 6.18 -4.36
CA ALA A 87 -0.65 7.61 -4.34
C ALA A 87 -1.32 8.32 -3.15
N ASN A 88 -2.60 8.06 -2.93
CA ASN A 88 -3.34 8.64 -1.81
C ASN A 88 -2.80 8.18 -0.45
N THR A 89 -2.42 6.89 -0.35
CA THR A 89 -1.88 6.32 0.89
C THR A 89 -0.51 6.89 1.21
N LEU A 90 0.39 6.99 0.23
CA LEU A 90 1.72 7.56 0.41
C LEU A 90 1.65 9.05 0.83
N ARG A 91 0.77 9.84 0.19
CA ARG A 91 0.52 11.22 0.61
C ARG A 91 -0.03 11.33 2.03
N ALA A 92 -0.93 10.42 2.41
CA ALA A 92 -1.50 10.39 3.75
C ALA A 92 -0.46 10.05 4.83
N TYR A 93 0.51 9.19 4.53
CA TYR A 93 1.68 8.98 5.41
C TYR A 93 2.56 10.21 5.48
N LYS A 94 2.94 10.80 4.33
CA LYS A 94 3.77 12.01 4.27
C LYS A 94 3.18 13.17 5.07
N SER A 95 1.87 13.38 4.97
CA SER A 95 1.15 14.43 5.71
C SER A 95 0.80 14.05 7.15
N ASN A 96 1.22 12.87 7.61
CA ASN A 96 0.88 12.30 8.92
C ASN A 96 -0.64 12.29 9.21
N SER A 97 -1.46 12.19 8.16
CA SER A 97 -2.93 12.10 8.29
C SER A 97 -3.44 10.65 8.39
N ARG A 98 -2.57 9.66 8.17
CA ARG A 98 -2.89 8.24 8.30
C ARG A 98 -2.58 7.76 9.71
N HIS A 99 -3.58 7.84 10.60
CA HIS A 99 -3.45 7.44 11.99
C HIS A 99 -3.54 5.92 12.18
N GLY A 100 -2.95 5.41 13.28
CA GLY A 100 -3.04 4.01 13.68
C GLY A 100 -2.08 3.05 12.93
N TYR A 101 -1.07 3.58 12.27
CA TYR A 101 -0.02 2.84 11.57
C TYR A 101 1.37 3.20 12.10
N ASP A 102 2.37 2.42 11.73
CA ASP A 102 3.76 2.64 12.11
C ASP A 102 4.26 4.01 11.61
N ALA A 103 4.87 4.79 12.49
CA ALA A 103 5.46 6.10 12.19
C ALA A 103 6.62 6.01 11.18
N THR A 104 7.29 4.86 11.08
CA THR A 104 8.41 4.63 10.16
C THR A 104 8.06 4.97 8.71
N MET A 105 6.81 4.68 8.29
CA MET A 105 6.37 5.05 6.93
C MET A 105 6.25 6.55 6.72
N ALA A 106 5.86 7.31 7.74
CA ALA A 106 5.80 8.77 7.66
C ALA A 106 7.22 9.36 7.58
N GLU A 107 8.15 8.84 8.35
CA GLU A 107 9.57 9.23 8.33
C GLU A 107 10.22 8.94 6.99
N ALA A 108 10.01 7.74 6.44
CA ALA A 108 10.54 7.33 5.13
C ALA A 108 10.02 8.22 3.98
N LEU A 109 8.80 8.74 4.10
CA LEU A 109 8.19 9.58 3.07
C LEU A 109 8.39 11.08 3.27
N ALA A 110 8.91 11.51 4.41
CA ALA A 110 9.14 12.93 4.68
C ALA A 110 9.98 13.64 3.60
N PRO A 111 11.10 13.07 3.09
CA PRO A 111 11.92 13.67 2.05
C PRO A 111 11.36 13.53 0.63
N VAL A 112 10.38 12.65 0.40
CA VAL A 112 9.88 12.28 -0.94
C VAL A 112 8.92 13.37 -1.45
N SER A 113 9.14 13.87 -2.67
CA SER A 113 8.26 14.87 -3.29
C SER A 113 6.90 14.28 -3.70
N ASP A 114 5.91 15.13 -3.98
CA ASP A 114 4.60 14.66 -4.46
C ASP A 114 4.66 14.09 -5.88
N GLU A 115 5.62 14.55 -6.69
CA GLU A 115 5.92 13.99 -8.01
C GLU A 115 6.53 12.59 -7.88
N ASP A 116 7.51 12.43 -6.99
CA ASP A 116 8.12 11.14 -6.68
C ASP A 116 7.10 10.14 -6.12
N ILE A 117 6.16 10.59 -5.28
CA ILE A 117 5.05 9.76 -4.79
C ILE A 117 4.19 9.26 -5.96
N ALA A 118 3.91 10.11 -6.94
CA ALA A 118 3.15 9.68 -8.12
C ALA A 118 3.92 8.66 -8.96
N ASP A 119 5.23 8.83 -9.10
CA ASP A 119 6.08 7.87 -9.80
C ASP A 119 6.23 6.54 -9.05
N LEU A 120 6.41 6.59 -7.74
CA LEU A 120 6.41 5.38 -6.89
C LEU A 120 5.09 4.61 -6.99
N ALA A 121 3.95 5.29 -6.91
CA ALA A 121 2.64 4.67 -7.04
C ALA A 121 2.46 4.02 -8.43
N TYR A 122 2.89 4.72 -9.49
CA TYR A 122 2.88 4.21 -10.86
C TYR A 122 3.70 2.93 -11.01
N TYR A 123 4.91 2.92 -10.47
CA TYR A 123 5.83 1.77 -10.50
C TYR A 123 5.25 0.59 -9.73
N LEU A 124 4.92 0.77 -8.45
CA LEU A 124 4.44 -0.29 -7.58
C LEU A 124 3.15 -0.96 -8.10
N ALA A 125 2.26 -0.18 -8.74
CA ALA A 125 1.06 -0.71 -9.38
C ALA A 125 1.35 -1.61 -10.60
N ARG A 126 2.60 -1.65 -11.08
CA ARG A 126 3.04 -2.41 -12.26
C ARG A 126 4.14 -3.43 -11.97
N VAL A 127 4.59 -3.52 -10.74
CA VAL A 127 5.52 -4.58 -10.30
C VAL A 127 4.78 -5.91 -10.38
N ARG A 128 5.31 -6.82 -11.19
CA ARG A 128 4.81 -8.20 -11.28
C ARG A 128 5.56 -9.08 -10.30
N ARG A 129 4.84 -9.96 -9.67
CA ARG A 129 5.41 -11.07 -8.91
C ARG A 129 5.92 -12.16 -9.82
#